data_d7acbd9998cd268f5513f8a4d15f1ba4
#
_entry.id   d7acbd9998cd268f5513f8a4d15f1ba4
#
_cell.length_a   1.000
_cell.length_b   1.000
_cell.length_c   1.000
_cell.angle_alpha   90.00
_cell.angle_beta   90.00
_cell.angle_gamma   90.00
#
_symmetry.space_group_name_H-M   'P 1'
#
loop_
_entity.id
_entity.type
_entity.pdbx_description
1 polymer ?
#
loop_
_entity_poly.entity_id
_entity_poly.type
_entity_poly.pdbx_seq_one_letter_code
_entity_poly.pdbx_strand_id
1 'polypeptide(L)'
;MGNLIISASGVRGTIGSSLSPMEISRFATAFGTFIGSQTVVVGRDTRTSGEMVKGSLISGLIATGCCTIDVGVCPTPTILLMSKKIRAEGSVVITASHNPVDWNGLKLATKSGRLLSADAQRRFQEIYESEKVNLVSWDQLGSVETVDSAIDYHIAQILELDWIDLDEIRQRSLKVAIDACNGAGSIISPMLLRRLGCEVIEINCTPNGIFPRSSEPNPKALKELCQV
;
A
#
# COMPACT_ATOMS: atom_id res chain seq x y z
N MET A 1 22.00 -6.33 -14.37
CA MET A 1 21.51 -5.39 -13.32
C MET A 1 20.04 -5.16 -13.57
N GLY A 2 19.17 -5.41 -12.60
CA GLY A 2 17.75 -5.17 -12.75
C GLY A 2 17.50 -3.66 -12.88
N ASN A 3 16.62 -3.25 -13.79
CA ASN A 3 16.31 -1.82 -13.96
C ASN A 3 15.36 -1.35 -12.86
N LEU A 4 15.73 -0.28 -12.17
CA LEU A 4 14.80 0.49 -11.35
C LEU A 4 13.85 1.23 -12.29
N ILE A 5 12.55 1.02 -12.11
CA ILE A 5 11.52 1.67 -12.94
C ILE A 5 10.91 2.79 -12.12
N ILE A 6 11.16 4.04 -12.53
CA ILE A 6 10.52 5.23 -11.98
C ILE A 6 9.45 5.69 -12.97
N SER A 7 8.21 5.82 -12.51
CA SER A 7 7.06 6.16 -13.34
C SER A 7 6.06 7.02 -12.55
N ALA A 8 5.04 7.52 -13.23
CA ALA A 8 3.93 8.25 -12.59
C ALA A 8 3.24 7.45 -11.47
N SER A 9 3.31 6.13 -11.50
CA SER A 9 2.74 5.26 -10.47
C SER A 9 3.68 4.95 -9.31
N GLY A 10 4.86 5.56 -9.25
CA GLY A 10 5.87 5.34 -8.22
C GLY A 10 7.15 4.66 -8.74
N VAL A 11 7.92 4.09 -7.83
CA VAL A 11 9.15 3.36 -8.13
C VAL A 11 8.92 1.86 -7.92
N ARG A 12 9.49 1.03 -8.79
CA ARG A 12 9.50 -0.43 -8.68
C ARG A 12 10.86 -0.99 -9.05
N GLY A 13 11.23 -2.07 -8.40
CA GLY A 13 12.47 -2.76 -8.70
C GLY A 13 12.49 -4.17 -8.14
N THR A 14 13.47 -4.93 -8.59
CA THR A 14 13.75 -6.28 -8.07
C THR A 14 14.55 -6.16 -6.78
N ILE A 15 14.08 -6.80 -5.73
CA ILE A 15 14.74 -6.79 -4.42
C ILE A 15 16.15 -7.39 -4.53
N GLY A 16 17.11 -6.72 -3.92
CA GLY A 16 18.53 -7.13 -3.89
C GLY A 16 19.32 -6.71 -5.12
N SER A 17 18.70 -6.36 -6.25
CA SER A 17 19.44 -5.96 -7.45
C SER A 17 19.22 -4.49 -7.83
N SER A 18 18.01 -3.99 -7.83
CA SER A 18 17.69 -2.60 -8.18
C SER A 18 16.96 -1.84 -7.09
N LEU A 19 16.24 -2.53 -6.22
CA LEU A 19 15.57 -1.93 -5.07
C LEU A 19 16.25 -2.44 -3.78
N SER A 20 17.24 -1.70 -3.31
CA SER A 20 18.02 -1.97 -2.10
C SER A 20 17.51 -1.14 -0.92
N PRO A 21 17.88 -1.49 0.34
CA PRO A 21 17.59 -0.65 1.51
C PRO A 21 18.11 0.79 1.37
N MET A 22 19.29 0.98 0.78
CA MET A 22 19.86 2.31 0.52
C MET A 22 18.99 3.10 -0.44
N GLU A 23 18.56 2.47 -1.53
CA GLU A 23 17.74 3.13 -2.54
C GLU A 23 16.37 3.53 -1.96
N ILE A 24 15.76 2.65 -1.15
CA ILE A 24 14.51 2.92 -0.46
C ILE A 24 14.67 4.11 0.51
N SER A 25 15.77 4.17 1.27
CA SER A 25 16.05 5.28 2.18
C SER A 25 16.24 6.60 1.42
N ARG A 26 16.89 6.59 0.26
CA ARG A 26 17.00 7.77 -0.62
C ARG A 26 15.63 8.27 -1.09
N PHE A 27 14.76 7.39 -1.54
CA PHE A 27 13.38 7.76 -1.88
C PHE A 27 12.62 8.30 -0.68
N ALA A 28 12.80 7.71 0.49
CA ALA A 28 12.14 8.12 1.72
C ALA A 28 12.55 9.54 2.16
N THR A 29 13.85 9.83 2.19
CA THR A 29 14.38 11.16 2.55
C THR A 29 13.97 12.23 1.53
N ALA A 30 13.98 11.89 0.24
CA ALA A 30 13.49 12.78 -0.81
C ALA A 30 11.98 13.05 -0.65
N PHE A 31 11.18 12.03 -0.33
CA PHE A 31 9.74 12.20 -0.13
C PHE A 31 9.40 12.99 1.12
N GLY A 32 10.07 12.74 2.25
CA GLY A 32 9.92 13.52 3.48
C GLY A 32 10.25 15.00 3.26
N THR A 33 11.32 15.28 2.53
CA THR A 33 11.68 16.64 2.11
C THR A 33 10.61 17.26 1.21
N PHE A 34 10.11 16.51 0.22
CA PHE A 34 9.08 16.96 -0.72
C PHE A 34 7.79 17.40 -0.03
N ILE A 35 7.36 16.69 1.03
CA ILE A 35 6.15 17.02 1.78
C ILE A 35 6.39 17.97 2.95
N GLY A 36 7.62 18.42 3.20
CA GLY A 36 7.97 19.40 4.24
C GLY A 36 7.94 18.83 5.66
N SER A 37 8.43 17.60 5.87
CA SER A 37 8.58 17.00 7.22
C SER A 37 7.25 16.85 7.99
N GLN A 38 6.19 16.51 7.29
CA GLN A 38 4.83 16.39 7.84
C GLN A 38 4.45 14.93 8.10
N THR A 39 3.18 14.68 8.45
CA THR A 39 2.66 13.34 8.68
C THR A 39 2.55 12.54 7.39
N VAL A 40 3.03 11.29 7.42
CA VAL A 40 2.97 10.30 6.33
C VAL A 40 2.27 9.04 6.78
N VAL A 41 1.25 8.59 6.04
CA VAL A 41 0.68 7.26 6.23
C VAL A 41 1.44 6.25 5.40
N VAL A 42 1.85 5.15 6.01
CA VAL A 42 2.56 4.03 5.38
C VAL A 42 1.75 2.76 5.53
N GLY A 43 1.61 1.99 4.47
CA GLY A 43 1.05 0.65 4.52
C GLY A 43 1.62 -0.20 3.40
N ARG A 44 1.42 -1.52 3.47
CA ARG A 44 2.04 -2.45 2.54
C ARG A 44 1.11 -3.56 2.08
N ASP A 45 1.48 -4.21 0.98
CA ASP A 45 0.92 -5.51 0.63
C ASP A 45 1.59 -6.64 1.44
N THR A 46 1.27 -7.89 1.08
CA THR A 46 1.74 -9.09 1.81
C THR A 46 3.12 -9.57 1.40
N ARG A 47 3.80 -8.95 0.41
CA ARG A 47 5.10 -9.41 -0.10
C ARG A 47 6.08 -9.64 1.04
N THR A 48 6.81 -10.76 0.99
CA THR A 48 7.78 -11.15 2.04
C THR A 48 8.88 -10.13 2.25
N SER A 49 9.24 -9.35 1.22
CA SER A 49 10.18 -8.24 1.31
C SER A 49 9.60 -6.98 1.98
N GLY A 50 8.29 -6.97 2.27
CA GLY A 50 7.57 -5.78 2.75
C GLY A 50 8.12 -5.21 4.05
N GLU A 51 8.53 -6.04 5.02
CA GLU A 51 9.10 -5.56 6.29
C GLU A 51 10.45 -4.86 6.10
N MET A 52 11.33 -5.41 5.26
CA MET A 52 12.61 -4.79 4.95
C MET A 52 12.40 -3.43 4.26
N VAL A 53 11.50 -3.37 3.27
CA VAL A 53 11.17 -2.13 2.56
C VAL A 53 10.57 -1.10 3.53
N LYS A 54 9.63 -1.51 4.40
CA LYS A 54 9.01 -0.66 5.41
C LYS A 54 10.05 -0.09 6.39
N GLY A 55 10.94 -0.93 6.92
CA GLY A 55 11.98 -0.49 7.85
C GLY A 55 12.90 0.57 7.25
N SER A 56 13.35 0.36 6.01
CA SER A 56 14.20 1.31 5.29
C SER A 56 13.46 2.62 4.95
N LEU A 57 12.19 2.52 4.56
CA LEU A 57 11.34 3.68 4.27
C LEU A 57 11.10 4.53 5.53
N ILE A 58 10.67 3.91 6.62
CA ILE A 58 10.36 4.60 7.87
C ILE A 58 11.61 5.28 8.41
N SER A 59 12.77 4.61 8.39
CA SER A 59 14.04 5.22 8.82
C SER A 59 14.34 6.52 8.06
N GLY A 60 14.19 6.51 6.73
CA GLY A 60 14.42 7.72 5.93
C GLY A 60 13.39 8.83 6.19
N LEU A 61 12.11 8.49 6.40
CA LEU A 61 11.08 9.47 6.75
C LEU A 61 11.32 10.12 8.11
N ILE A 62 11.65 9.33 9.14
CA ILE A 62 11.99 9.82 10.48
C ILE A 62 13.18 10.77 10.43
N ALA A 63 14.22 10.44 9.63
CA ALA A 63 15.41 11.27 9.49
C ALA A 63 15.13 12.65 8.89
N THR A 64 13.98 12.84 8.22
CA THR A 64 13.51 14.14 7.73
C THR A 64 12.50 14.82 8.68
N GLY A 65 12.27 14.29 9.87
CA GLY A 65 11.32 14.84 10.84
C GLY A 65 9.86 14.44 10.60
N CYS A 66 9.57 13.51 9.69
CA CYS A 66 8.20 13.06 9.43
C CYS A 66 7.63 12.20 10.56
N CYS A 67 6.40 12.50 10.99
CA CYS A 67 5.60 11.58 11.80
C CYS A 67 5.00 10.52 10.89
N THR A 68 5.35 9.25 11.10
CA THR A 68 4.91 8.13 10.26
C THR A 68 3.80 7.35 10.97
N ILE A 69 2.70 7.12 10.26
CA ILE A 69 1.58 6.31 10.74
C ILE A 69 1.54 5.01 9.93
N ASP A 70 1.93 3.92 10.56
CA ASP A 70 1.91 2.57 9.96
C ASP A 70 0.50 1.97 10.10
N VAL A 71 -0.16 1.72 8.98
CA VAL A 71 -1.48 1.08 8.93
C VAL A 71 -1.41 -0.41 8.57
N GLY A 72 -0.22 -0.98 8.59
CA GLY A 72 0.01 -2.41 8.42
C GLY A 72 -0.24 -2.94 7.02
N VAL A 73 -0.69 -4.21 6.96
CA VAL A 73 -1.00 -4.91 5.72
C VAL A 73 -2.43 -4.61 5.30
N CYS A 74 -2.57 -3.83 4.23
CA CYS A 74 -3.88 -3.52 3.65
C CYS A 74 -3.74 -3.09 2.16
N PRO A 75 -4.83 -3.13 1.39
CA PRO A 75 -4.78 -2.74 -0.02
C PRO A 75 -4.58 -1.24 -0.20
N THR A 76 -4.03 -0.86 -1.35
CA THR A 76 -3.76 0.54 -1.73
C THR A 76 -4.91 1.51 -1.38
N PRO A 77 -6.19 1.25 -1.72
CA PRO A 77 -7.26 2.19 -1.41
C PRO A 77 -7.47 2.42 0.09
N THR A 78 -7.22 1.41 0.93
CA THR A 78 -7.30 1.56 2.39
C THR A 78 -6.27 2.57 2.89
N ILE A 79 -5.02 2.49 2.41
CA ILE A 79 -3.94 3.40 2.80
C ILE A 79 -4.27 4.84 2.39
N LEU A 80 -4.75 5.02 1.14
CA LEU A 80 -5.14 6.34 0.63
C LEU A 80 -6.33 6.92 1.39
N LEU A 81 -7.30 6.09 1.77
CA LEU A 81 -8.46 6.50 2.56
C LEU A 81 -8.05 6.93 3.98
N MET A 82 -7.16 6.17 4.62
CA MET A 82 -6.59 6.51 5.93
C MET A 82 -5.79 7.80 5.88
N SER A 83 -5.02 8.04 4.82
CA SER A 83 -4.31 9.30 4.60
C SER A 83 -5.26 10.51 4.62
N LYS A 84 -6.41 10.40 3.97
CA LYS A 84 -7.45 11.44 4.02
C LYS A 84 -8.09 11.59 5.39
N LYS A 85 -8.43 10.48 6.07
CA LYS A 85 -9.01 10.47 7.42
C LYS A 85 -8.13 11.19 8.42
N ILE A 86 -6.84 10.88 8.40
CA ILE A 86 -5.84 11.43 9.33
C ILE A 86 -5.42 12.86 8.93
N ARG A 87 -5.77 13.29 7.71
CA ARG A 87 -5.30 14.53 7.08
C ARG A 87 -3.77 14.58 6.96
N ALA A 88 -3.17 13.42 6.66
CA ALA A 88 -1.74 13.34 6.41
C ALA A 88 -1.35 14.12 5.16
N GLU A 89 -0.17 14.73 5.15
CA GLU A 89 0.33 15.49 4.00
C GLU A 89 0.75 14.57 2.85
N GLY A 90 1.10 13.32 3.16
CA GLY A 90 1.41 12.30 2.16
C GLY A 90 1.14 10.88 2.62
N SER A 91 1.23 9.96 1.68
CA SER A 91 1.23 8.52 2.00
C SER A 91 2.14 7.73 1.06
N VAL A 92 2.65 6.62 1.57
CA VAL A 92 3.46 5.68 0.81
C VAL A 92 2.84 4.29 0.88
N VAL A 93 2.55 3.73 -0.30
CA VAL A 93 2.07 2.35 -0.44
C VAL A 93 3.22 1.47 -0.89
N ILE A 94 3.61 0.51 -0.06
CA ILE A 94 4.67 -0.46 -0.36
C ILE A 94 4.05 -1.62 -1.12
N THR A 95 4.26 -1.67 -2.41
CA THR A 95 3.71 -2.71 -3.29
C THR A 95 4.34 -2.66 -4.69
N ALA A 96 4.44 -3.80 -5.35
CA ALA A 96 4.71 -3.88 -6.78
C ALA A 96 3.48 -4.30 -7.60
N SER A 97 2.26 -4.17 -7.03
CA SER A 97 1.00 -4.54 -7.72
C SER A 97 0.98 -6.00 -8.15
N HIS A 98 0.83 -6.28 -9.43
CA HIS A 98 0.80 -7.62 -10.04
C HIS A 98 2.17 -8.15 -10.53
N ASN A 99 3.25 -7.43 -10.26
CA ASN A 99 4.60 -7.91 -10.62
C ASN A 99 4.95 -9.21 -9.87
N PRO A 100 5.92 -10.00 -10.36
CA PRO A 100 6.41 -11.20 -9.71
C PRO A 100 6.85 -10.97 -8.25
N VAL A 101 7.01 -12.05 -7.49
CA VAL A 101 7.23 -12.01 -6.03
C VAL A 101 8.56 -11.35 -5.62
N ASP A 102 9.56 -11.42 -6.48
CA ASP A 102 10.88 -10.80 -6.31
C ASP A 102 10.91 -9.27 -6.49
N TRP A 103 9.80 -8.69 -6.97
CA TRP A 103 9.61 -7.25 -7.10
C TRP A 103 9.00 -6.64 -5.84
N ASN A 104 9.36 -5.38 -5.58
CA ASN A 104 8.61 -4.50 -4.69
C ASN A 104 8.68 -3.05 -5.19
N GLY A 105 8.03 -2.12 -4.50
CA GLY A 105 8.02 -0.73 -4.93
C GLY A 105 7.32 0.19 -3.95
N LEU A 106 7.36 1.48 -4.26
CA LEU A 106 6.74 2.55 -3.48
C LEU A 106 5.83 3.36 -4.40
N LYS A 107 4.56 3.46 -4.04
CA LYS A 107 3.63 4.43 -4.66
C LYS A 107 3.50 5.62 -3.72
N LEU A 108 3.77 6.80 -4.22
CA LEU A 108 3.73 8.04 -3.45
C LEU A 108 2.42 8.77 -3.72
N ALA A 109 1.77 9.24 -2.66
CA ALA A 109 0.53 10.01 -2.77
C ALA A 109 0.59 11.27 -1.90
N THR A 110 -0.18 12.28 -2.29
CA THR A 110 -0.33 13.56 -1.59
C THR A 110 -1.52 13.51 -0.62
N LYS A 111 -1.70 14.58 0.14
CA LYS A 111 -2.82 14.80 1.07
C LYS A 111 -4.22 14.63 0.45
N SER A 112 -4.34 14.74 -0.85
CA SER A 112 -5.61 14.51 -1.56
C SER A 112 -6.02 13.03 -1.59
N GLY A 113 -5.17 12.10 -1.12
CA GLY A 113 -5.37 10.66 -1.26
C GLY A 113 -5.24 10.18 -2.70
N ARG A 114 -4.53 10.91 -3.54
CA ARG A 114 -4.23 10.56 -4.93
C ARG A 114 -2.74 10.41 -5.12
N LEU A 115 -2.33 9.52 -6.02
CA LEU A 115 -0.94 9.40 -6.43
C LEU A 115 -0.43 10.75 -6.97
N LEU A 116 0.88 10.94 -6.96
CA LEU A 116 1.49 12.18 -7.45
C LEU A 116 1.04 12.49 -8.87
N SER A 117 0.64 13.74 -9.10
CA SER A 117 0.44 14.27 -10.46
C SER A 117 1.77 14.35 -11.20
N ALA A 118 1.75 14.51 -12.51
CA ALA A 118 2.96 14.66 -13.30
C ALA A 118 3.87 15.82 -12.81
N ASP A 119 3.26 16.93 -12.40
CA ASP A 119 4.01 18.09 -11.85
C ASP A 119 4.61 17.78 -10.47
N ALA A 120 3.84 17.16 -9.59
CA ALA A 120 4.31 16.73 -8.26
C ALA A 120 5.44 15.72 -8.38
N GLN A 121 5.34 14.80 -9.35
CA GLN A 121 6.37 13.81 -9.62
C GLN A 121 7.67 14.47 -10.12
N ARG A 122 7.60 15.43 -11.04
CA ARG A 122 8.80 16.16 -11.50
C ARG A 122 9.51 16.83 -10.33
N ARG A 123 8.77 17.56 -9.48
CA ARG A 123 9.34 18.21 -8.29
C ARG A 123 9.95 17.21 -7.30
N PHE A 124 9.31 16.08 -7.10
CA PHE A 124 9.85 15.00 -6.27
C PHE A 124 11.14 14.44 -6.89
N GLN A 125 11.15 14.20 -8.20
CA GLN A 125 12.31 13.66 -8.92
C GLN A 125 13.50 14.61 -8.88
N GLU A 126 13.29 15.92 -9.00
CA GLU A 126 14.33 16.94 -8.85
C GLU A 126 15.01 16.87 -7.47
N ILE A 127 14.23 16.68 -6.39
CA ILE A 127 14.77 16.50 -5.04
C ILE A 127 15.58 15.19 -4.95
N TYR A 128 15.01 14.11 -5.46
CA TYR A 128 15.65 12.79 -5.45
C TYR A 128 16.97 12.77 -6.23
N GLU A 129 17.02 13.37 -7.42
CA GLU A 129 18.20 13.41 -8.29
C GLU A 129 19.28 14.38 -7.79
N SER A 130 18.87 15.51 -7.20
CA SER A 130 19.81 16.50 -6.66
C SER A 130 20.42 16.07 -5.32
N GLU A 131 19.88 15.06 -4.67
CA GLU A 131 20.26 14.59 -3.32
C GLU A 131 20.17 15.68 -2.23
N LYS A 132 19.50 16.80 -2.53
CA LYS A 132 19.29 17.90 -1.57
C LYS A 132 18.12 17.59 -0.67
N VAL A 133 18.35 16.73 0.32
CA VAL A 133 17.37 16.31 1.30
C VAL A 133 17.53 17.09 2.62
N ASN A 134 16.40 17.35 3.27
CA ASN A 134 16.37 18.06 4.55
C ASN A 134 16.41 17.04 5.69
N LEU A 135 17.61 16.70 6.17
CA LEU A 135 17.77 15.89 7.37
C LEU A 135 17.72 16.78 8.61
N VAL A 136 17.01 16.33 9.63
CA VAL A 136 16.87 17.06 10.90
C VAL A 136 17.89 16.62 11.95
N SER A 137 18.09 17.42 12.98
CA SER A 137 18.94 17.07 14.13
C SER A 137 18.28 15.96 14.97
N TRP A 138 19.06 15.32 15.84
CA TRP A 138 18.64 14.16 16.64
C TRP A 138 17.44 14.44 17.53
N ASP A 139 17.25 15.66 17.98
CA ASP A 139 16.15 16.13 18.84
C ASP A 139 14.87 16.53 18.05
N GLN A 140 14.94 16.51 16.70
CA GLN A 140 13.85 16.81 15.79
C GLN A 140 13.42 15.61 14.93
N LEU A 141 13.95 14.43 15.25
CA LEU A 141 13.57 13.20 14.54
C LEU A 141 12.04 12.99 14.63
N GLY A 142 11.48 12.47 13.54
CA GLY A 142 10.08 12.08 13.51
C GLY A 142 9.77 10.89 14.42
N SER A 143 8.51 10.51 14.45
CA SER A 143 8.00 9.37 15.23
C SER A 143 7.31 8.33 14.36
N VAL A 144 7.03 7.16 14.95
CA VAL A 144 6.21 6.10 14.34
C VAL A 144 5.06 5.77 15.28
N GLU A 145 3.86 5.73 14.73
CA GLU A 145 2.66 5.24 15.38
C GLU A 145 2.05 4.12 14.54
N THR A 146 1.42 3.13 15.18
CA THR A 146 0.70 2.04 14.49
C THR A 146 -0.79 2.22 14.67
N VAL A 147 -1.56 2.01 13.59
CA VAL A 147 -3.02 2.09 13.58
C VAL A 147 -3.59 0.81 12.98
N ASP A 148 -4.22 -0.03 13.79
CA ASP A 148 -4.75 -1.34 13.37
C ASP A 148 -6.18 -1.26 12.81
N SER A 149 -6.86 -0.12 12.94
CA SER A 149 -8.28 0.04 12.55
C SER A 149 -8.51 0.42 11.08
N ALA A 150 -7.47 0.40 10.25
CA ALA A 150 -7.56 0.89 8.86
C ALA A 150 -8.54 0.09 7.99
N ILE A 151 -8.53 -1.24 8.13
CA ILE A 151 -9.43 -2.13 7.38
C ILE A 151 -10.87 -1.96 7.83
N ASP A 152 -11.12 -1.95 9.15
CA ASP A 152 -12.47 -1.74 9.68
C ASP A 152 -13.05 -0.39 9.28
N TYR A 153 -12.23 0.66 9.32
CA TYR A 153 -12.64 1.98 8.85
C TYR A 153 -13.02 1.97 7.36
N HIS A 154 -12.19 1.32 6.51
CA HIS A 154 -12.49 1.24 5.08
C HIS A 154 -13.80 0.47 4.82
N ILE A 155 -14.01 -0.66 5.50
CA ILE A 155 -15.25 -1.43 5.40
C ILE A 155 -16.46 -0.60 5.85
N ALA A 156 -16.35 0.11 6.98
CA ALA A 156 -17.43 0.98 7.46
C ALA A 156 -17.80 2.05 6.42
N GLN A 157 -16.78 2.70 5.81
CA GLN A 157 -17.02 3.70 4.76
C GLN A 157 -17.70 3.12 3.50
N ILE A 158 -17.43 1.86 3.15
CA ILE A 158 -18.14 1.19 2.06
C ILE A 158 -19.60 0.94 2.44
N LEU A 159 -19.85 0.42 3.64
CA LEU A 159 -21.20 0.06 4.10
C LEU A 159 -22.09 1.28 4.34
N GLU A 160 -21.52 2.47 4.52
CA GLU A 160 -22.20 3.75 4.69
C GLU A 160 -22.53 4.46 3.36
N LEU A 161 -22.18 3.87 2.20
CA LEU A 161 -22.48 4.47 0.90
C LEU A 161 -23.99 4.40 0.59
N ASP A 162 -24.60 5.54 0.28
CA ASP A 162 -26.05 5.69 0.07
C ASP A 162 -26.64 4.78 -1.01
N TRP A 163 -25.82 4.33 -1.98
CA TRP A 163 -26.26 3.43 -3.06
C TRP A 163 -26.11 1.95 -2.72
N ILE A 164 -25.63 1.60 -1.52
CA ILE A 164 -25.53 0.22 -1.05
C ILE A 164 -26.73 -0.09 -0.16
N ASP A 165 -27.68 -0.83 -0.68
CA ASP A 165 -28.79 -1.36 0.09
C ASP A 165 -28.35 -2.67 0.77
N LEU A 166 -27.93 -2.57 2.02
CA LEU A 166 -27.45 -3.71 2.80
C LEU A 166 -28.55 -4.77 3.04
N ASP A 167 -29.79 -4.35 3.20
CA ASP A 167 -30.90 -5.26 3.47
C ASP A 167 -31.26 -6.04 2.22
N GLU A 168 -31.30 -5.39 1.06
CA GLU A 168 -31.49 -6.07 -0.21
C GLU A 168 -30.36 -7.08 -0.48
N ILE A 169 -29.08 -6.70 -0.28
CA ILE A 169 -27.95 -7.60 -0.50
C ILE A 169 -28.05 -8.82 0.43
N ARG A 170 -28.34 -8.62 1.71
CA ARG A 170 -28.45 -9.70 2.70
C ARG A 170 -29.58 -10.67 2.40
N GLN A 171 -30.73 -10.17 1.94
CA GLN A 171 -31.88 -11.00 1.55
C GLN A 171 -31.57 -11.93 0.37
N ARG A 172 -30.60 -11.55 -0.49
CA ARG A 172 -30.17 -12.37 -1.63
C ARG A 172 -29.40 -13.61 -1.23
N SER A 173 -28.88 -13.70 0.00
CA SER A 173 -28.06 -14.83 0.51
C SER A 173 -27.00 -15.28 -0.49
N LEU A 174 -26.23 -14.33 -1.01
CA LEU A 174 -25.24 -14.58 -2.06
C LEU A 174 -24.13 -15.49 -1.58
N LYS A 175 -23.73 -16.45 -2.43
CA LYS A 175 -22.55 -17.28 -2.26
C LYS A 175 -21.45 -16.75 -3.18
N VAL A 176 -20.30 -16.38 -2.60
CA VAL A 176 -19.21 -15.71 -3.31
C VAL A 176 -17.89 -16.46 -3.10
N ALA A 177 -17.29 -16.93 -4.19
CA ALA A 177 -15.91 -17.42 -4.17
C ALA A 177 -14.93 -16.28 -4.45
N ILE A 178 -13.87 -16.19 -3.67
CA ILE A 178 -12.83 -15.17 -3.82
C ILE A 178 -11.45 -15.79 -3.80
N ASP A 179 -10.61 -15.45 -4.79
CA ASP A 179 -9.19 -15.77 -4.83
C ASP A 179 -8.36 -14.49 -4.69
N ALA A 180 -7.78 -14.29 -3.51
CA ALA A 180 -6.96 -13.11 -3.20
C ALA A 180 -5.46 -13.29 -3.52
N CYS A 181 -5.06 -14.42 -4.09
CA CYS A 181 -3.66 -14.72 -4.43
C CYS A 181 -2.70 -14.51 -3.24
N ASN A 182 -3.14 -14.77 -2.02
CA ASN A 182 -2.42 -14.49 -0.76
C ASN A 182 -1.92 -13.04 -0.62
N GLY A 183 -2.53 -12.11 -1.34
CA GLY A 183 -2.21 -10.69 -1.37
C GLY A 183 -2.97 -9.87 -0.32
N ALA A 184 -2.88 -8.55 -0.40
CA ALA A 184 -3.50 -7.62 0.56
C ALA A 184 -5.03 -7.72 0.61
N GLY A 185 -5.68 -8.24 -0.44
CA GLY A 185 -7.11 -8.53 -0.47
C GLY A 185 -7.55 -9.69 0.43
N SER A 186 -6.61 -10.55 0.87
CA SER A 186 -6.91 -11.72 1.70
C SER A 186 -7.59 -11.40 3.03
N ILE A 187 -7.39 -10.21 3.55
CA ILE A 187 -7.97 -9.77 4.82
C ILE A 187 -9.29 -9.03 4.59
N ILE A 188 -9.23 -7.92 3.88
CA ILE A 188 -10.38 -7.00 3.76
C ILE A 188 -11.54 -7.60 2.96
N SER A 189 -11.25 -8.35 1.87
CA SER A 189 -12.31 -8.77 0.96
C SER A 189 -13.23 -9.83 1.58
N PRO A 190 -12.74 -10.90 2.24
CA PRO A 190 -13.60 -11.81 2.98
C PRO A 190 -14.37 -11.12 4.11
N MET A 191 -13.72 -10.20 4.84
CA MET A 191 -14.38 -9.44 5.90
C MET A 191 -15.54 -8.60 5.36
N LEU A 192 -15.34 -7.86 4.27
CA LEU A 192 -16.40 -7.06 3.63
C LEU A 192 -17.55 -7.94 3.16
N LEU A 193 -17.25 -9.02 2.45
CA LEU A 193 -18.29 -9.93 1.94
C LEU A 193 -19.15 -10.53 3.06
N ARG A 194 -18.52 -10.92 4.18
CA ARG A 194 -19.26 -11.39 5.37
C ARG A 194 -20.11 -10.28 6.00
N ARG A 195 -19.61 -9.04 6.07
CA ARG A 195 -20.40 -7.89 6.54
C ARG A 195 -21.62 -7.59 5.63
N LEU A 196 -21.50 -7.88 4.34
CA LEU A 196 -22.59 -7.82 3.36
C LEU A 196 -23.56 -9.00 3.46
N GLY A 197 -23.32 -9.99 4.34
CA GLY A 197 -24.18 -11.16 4.53
C GLY A 197 -23.95 -12.29 3.54
N CYS A 198 -22.83 -12.29 2.82
CA CYS A 198 -22.49 -13.35 1.87
C CYS A 198 -21.94 -14.61 2.56
N GLU A 199 -22.24 -15.80 2.00
CA GLU A 199 -21.46 -17.01 2.23
C GLU A 199 -20.19 -16.91 1.41
N VAL A 200 -19.02 -17.01 2.05
CA VAL A 200 -17.72 -16.75 1.41
C VAL A 200 -16.90 -18.03 1.31
N ILE A 201 -16.52 -18.40 0.08
CA ILE A 201 -15.53 -19.44 -0.20
C ILE A 201 -14.20 -18.76 -0.46
N GLU A 202 -13.24 -18.97 0.43
CA GLU A 202 -11.92 -18.36 0.36
C GLU A 202 -10.93 -19.29 -0.34
N ILE A 203 -10.29 -18.79 -1.39
CA ILE A 203 -9.22 -19.43 -2.14
C ILE A 203 -8.01 -18.52 -2.06
N ASN A 204 -6.85 -19.06 -1.67
CA ASN A 204 -5.61 -18.28 -1.60
C ASN A 204 -5.76 -16.98 -0.80
N CYS A 205 -6.40 -17.04 0.37
CA CYS A 205 -6.66 -15.91 1.27
C CYS A 205 -5.76 -15.92 2.51
N THR A 206 -4.58 -16.54 2.48
CA THR A 206 -3.58 -16.47 3.55
C THR A 206 -2.63 -15.29 3.27
N PRO A 207 -2.59 -14.23 4.11
CA PRO A 207 -1.84 -13.01 3.80
C PRO A 207 -0.33 -13.16 4.07
N ASN A 208 0.32 -14.16 3.46
CA ASN A 208 1.72 -14.53 3.67
C ASN A 208 2.66 -14.07 2.55
N GLY A 209 2.14 -13.50 1.46
CA GLY A 209 2.91 -13.04 0.31
C GLY A 209 3.53 -14.15 -0.55
N ILE A 210 3.19 -15.41 -0.29
CA ILE A 210 3.57 -16.55 -1.12
C ILE A 210 2.48 -16.74 -2.16
N PHE A 211 2.72 -16.25 -3.38
CA PHE A 211 1.72 -16.26 -4.44
C PHE A 211 1.62 -17.67 -5.05
N PRO A 212 0.47 -18.35 -4.92
CA PRO A 212 0.29 -19.73 -5.41
C PRO A 212 0.15 -19.79 -6.93
N ARG A 213 -0.11 -18.67 -7.57
CA ARG A 213 -0.26 -18.48 -9.02
C ARG A 213 0.35 -17.16 -9.46
N SER A 214 0.36 -16.89 -10.75
CA SER A 214 0.65 -15.54 -11.25
C SER A 214 -0.30 -14.52 -10.59
N SER A 215 0.26 -13.44 -10.07
CA SER A 215 -0.53 -12.35 -9.49
C SER A 215 -1.36 -11.58 -10.51
N GLU A 216 -1.02 -11.67 -11.81
CA GLU A 216 -1.84 -11.15 -12.89
C GLU A 216 -3.11 -12.02 -13.08
N PRO A 217 -4.32 -11.47 -12.92
CA PRO A 217 -5.58 -12.22 -12.95
C PRO A 217 -6.03 -12.51 -14.40
N ASN A 218 -5.27 -13.34 -15.10
CA ASN A 218 -5.61 -13.79 -16.44
C ASN A 218 -6.32 -15.17 -16.39
N PRO A 219 -7.03 -15.60 -17.46
CA PRO A 219 -7.80 -16.84 -17.45
C PRO A 219 -6.99 -18.09 -17.08
N LYS A 220 -5.68 -18.12 -17.39
CA LYS A 220 -4.81 -19.25 -17.03
C LYS A 220 -4.52 -19.31 -15.54
N ALA A 221 -4.40 -18.13 -14.90
CA ALA A 221 -4.14 -18.01 -13.47
C ALA A 221 -5.38 -18.28 -12.61
N LEU A 222 -6.59 -18.12 -13.15
CA LEU A 222 -7.86 -18.23 -12.41
C LEU A 222 -8.55 -19.59 -12.54
N LYS A 223 -7.84 -20.62 -13.00
CA LYS A 223 -8.42 -21.96 -13.22
C LYS A 223 -9.05 -22.56 -11.96
N GLU A 224 -8.40 -22.42 -10.82
CA GLU A 224 -8.90 -22.93 -9.54
C GLU A 224 -10.21 -22.22 -9.14
N LEU A 225 -10.27 -20.91 -9.27
CA LEU A 225 -11.48 -20.13 -8.99
C LEU A 225 -12.67 -20.53 -9.90
N CYS A 226 -12.39 -20.93 -11.15
CA CYS A 226 -13.44 -21.37 -12.09
C CYS A 226 -13.96 -22.79 -11.82
N GLN A 227 -13.38 -23.54 -10.90
CA GLN A 227 -13.81 -24.89 -10.52
C GLN A 227 -14.72 -24.90 -9.30
N VAL A 228 -14.86 -23.79 -8.62
CA VAL A 228 -15.68 -23.56 -7.43
C VAL A 228 -16.97 -22.87 -7.82
#